data_57a1d305669038a93398999bc263249e
#
_entry.id   57a1d305669038a93398999bc263249e
#
_cell.length_a   1.000
_cell.length_b   1.000
_cell.length_c   1.000
_cell.angle_alpha   90.00
_cell.angle_beta   90.00
_cell.angle_gamma   90.00
#
_symmetry.space_group_name_H-M   'P 1'
#
loop_
_entity.id
_entity.type
_entity.pdbx_description
1 polymer ?
#
loop_
_entity_poly.entity_id
_entity_poly.type
_entity_poly.pdbx_seq_one_letter_code
_entity_poly.pdbx_strand_id
1 'polypeptide(L)'
;MPLHHLTFGRNIKDTDYVTDLDWQMYCEEVLDSYFDGYTITDADGCWKSVHEKTKQVSIETEDRQAINDVIQEYKEMFDQDAVGLYITPSMEFI
;
A
#
# COMPACT_ATOMS: atom_id res chain seq x y z
N MET A 1 -13.87 13.12 -4.30
CA MET A 1 -12.59 12.86 -3.62
C MET A 1 -11.65 12.12 -4.56
N PRO A 2 -10.38 12.49 -4.64
CA PRO A 2 -9.45 11.77 -5.50
C PRO A 2 -9.20 10.34 -5.01
N LEU A 3 -8.86 9.46 -5.94
CA LEU A 3 -8.55 8.07 -5.66
C LEU A 3 -7.02 7.92 -5.62
N HIS A 4 -6.51 7.49 -4.48
CA HIS A 4 -5.08 7.26 -4.28
C HIS A 4 -4.78 5.78 -4.47
N HIS A 5 -3.80 5.47 -5.33
CA HIS A 5 -3.38 4.10 -5.62
C HIS A 5 -1.99 3.89 -5.05
N LEU A 6 -1.91 3.01 -4.04
CA LEU A 6 -0.66 2.70 -3.37
C LEU A 6 -0.19 1.32 -3.78
N THR A 7 1.10 1.19 -4.08
CA THR A 7 1.72 -0.09 -4.38
C THR A 7 2.73 -0.43 -3.30
N PHE A 8 2.40 -1.42 -2.49
CA PHE A 8 3.23 -1.90 -1.40
C PHE A 8 4.00 -3.14 -1.84
N GLY A 9 5.31 -2.99 -2.05
CA GLY A 9 6.18 -4.13 -2.31
C GLY A 9 6.34 -4.97 -1.05
N ARG A 10 6.45 -6.29 -1.22
CA ARG A 10 6.54 -7.22 -0.09
C ARG A 10 7.94 -7.78 0.14
N ASN A 11 8.90 -7.49 -0.73
CA ASN A 11 10.28 -7.88 -0.47
C ASN A 11 10.91 -6.97 0.58
N ILE A 12 11.56 -7.56 1.57
CA ILE A 12 12.34 -6.85 2.57
C ILE A 12 13.81 -7.08 2.26
N LYS A 13 14.43 -6.08 1.59
CA LYS A 13 15.80 -6.22 1.09
C LYS A 13 15.94 -7.51 0.24
N ASP A 14 17.04 -8.23 0.36
CA ASP A 14 17.31 -9.40 -0.47
C ASP A 14 16.96 -10.73 0.21
N THR A 15 16.60 -10.72 1.48
CA THR A 15 16.57 -11.93 2.31
C THR A 15 15.27 -12.23 3.03
N ASP A 16 14.30 -11.33 2.98
CA ASP A 16 13.06 -11.49 3.75
C ASP A 16 11.88 -10.91 2.98
N TYR A 17 10.68 -11.10 3.50
CA TYR A 17 9.52 -10.50 2.87
C TYR A 17 8.36 -10.33 3.87
N VAL A 18 7.42 -9.44 3.52
CA VAL A 18 6.20 -9.18 4.29
C VAL A 18 5.28 -10.38 4.12
N THR A 19 5.08 -11.16 5.18
CA THR A 19 4.20 -12.33 5.16
C THR A 19 2.73 -11.94 5.10
N ASP A 20 1.84 -12.90 4.83
CA ASP A 20 0.40 -12.65 4.87
C ASP A 20 -0.05 -12.16 6.26
N LEU A 21 0.52 -12.72 7.32
CA LEU A 21 0.23 -12.29 8.67
C LEU A 21 0.72 -10.86 8.94
N ASP A 22 1.93 -10.53 8.52
CA ASP A 22 2.48 -9.17 8.64
C ASP A 22 1.58 -8.16 7.93
N TRP A 23 1.13 -8.49 6.72
CA TRP A 23 0.23 -7.64 5.96
C TRP A 23 -1.12 -7.46 6.64
N GLN A 24 -1.69 -8.56 7.17
CA GLN A 24 -2.95 -8.50 7.90
C GLN A 24 -2.83 -7.59 9.12
N MET A 25 -1.74 -7.69 9.87
CA MET A 25 -1.48 -6.84 11.03
C MET A 25 -1.36 -5.37 10.63
N TYR A 26 -0.66 -5.08 9.52
CA TYR A 26 -0.56 -3.72 9.00
C TYR A 26 -1.94 -3.16 8.64
N CYS A 27 -2.78 -3.93 7.96
CA CYS A 27 -4.14 -3.51 7.64
C CYS A 27 -4.95 -3.19 8.92
N GLU A 28 -4.92 -4.08 9.89
CA GLU A 28 -5.70 -3.93 11.13
C GLU A 28 -5.19 -2.78 12.00
N GLU A 29 -3.88 -2.65 12.14
CA GLU A 29 -3.28 -1.66 13.03
C GLU A 29 -3.12 -0.29 12.40
N VAL A 30 -2.91 -0.23 11.08
CA VAL A 30 -2.60 1.02 10.38
C VAL A 30 -3.73 1.44 9.45
N LEU A 31 -3.98 0.71 8.36
CA LEU A 31 -4.98 1.16 7.37
C LEU A 31 -6.35 1.37 8.00
N ASP A 32 -6.81 0.44 8.84
CA ASP A 32 -8.12 0.52 9.47
C ASP A 32 -8.22 1.68 10.48
N SER A 33 -7.10 2.13 11.03
CA SER A 33 -7.10 3.27 11.95
C SER A 33 -7.22 4.61 11.25
N TYR A 34 -6.86 4.69 9.96
CA TYR A 34 -6.90 5.93 9.18
C TYR A 34 -8.08 6.01 8.22
N PHE A 35 -8.58 4.87 7.72
CA PHE A 35 -9.57 4.87 6.64
C PHE A 35 -10.71 3.89 6.92
N ASP A 36 -11.94 4.35 6.65
CA ASP A 36 -13.14 3.53 6.79
C ASP A 36 -13.29 2.52 5.64
N GLY A 37 -12.67 2.80 4.49
CA GLY A 37 -12.80 1.92 3.34
C GLY A 37 -11.62 2.01 2.39
N TYR A 38 -11.27 0.87 1.80
CA TYR A 38 -10.25 0.76 0.77
C TYR A 38 -10.43 -0.57 0.05
N THR A 39 -9.78 -0.69 -1.12
CA THR A 39 -9.79 -1.93 -1.90
C THR A 39 -8.37 -2.44 -2.04
N ILE A 40 -8.16 -3.74 -1.80
CA ILE A 40 -6.85 -4.38 -1.93
C ILE A 40 -6.89 -5.37 -3.09
N THR A 41 -5.84 -5.34 -3.91
CA THR A 41 -5.62 -6.31 -4.98
C THR A 41 -4.20 -6.85 -4.87
N ASP A 42 -4.05 -8.17 -4.97
CA ASP A 42 -2.73 -8.80 -5.09
C ASP A 42 -2.22 -8.65 -6.52
N ALA A 43 -0.92 -8.38 -6.63
CA ALA A 43 -0.28 -8.22 -7.93
C ALA A 43 1.15 -8.75 -7.91
N ASP A 44 1.70 -8.98 -9.09
CA ASP A 44 3.10 -9.35 -9.30
C ASP A 44 3.81 -8.18 -9.97
N GLY A 45 4.91 -7.73 -9.39
CA GLY A 45 5.76 -6.71 -9.97
C GLY A 45 7.09 -7.28 -10.46
N CYS A 46 7.71 -6.58 -11.38
CA CYS A 46 9.05 -6.91 -11.85
C CYS A 46 9.81 -5.62 -12.13
N TRP A 47 11.00 -5.51 -11.56
CA TRP A 47 11.90 -4.39 -11.80
C TRP A 47 13.31 -4.93 -11.99
N LYS A 48 13.92 -4.64 -13.16
CA LYS A 48 15.28 -5.12 -13.50
C LYS A 48 15.40 -6.64 -13.27
N SER A 49 14.42 -7.40 -13.74
CA SER A 49 14.33 -8.86 -13.62
C SER A 49 14.16 -9.39 -12.18
N VAL A 50 14.00 -8.52 -11.20
CA VAL A 50 13.66 -8.92 -9.83
C VAL A 50 12.14 -8.92 -9.70
N HIS A 51 11.58 -10.09 -9.40
CA HIS A 51 10.15 -10.27 -9.22
C HIS A 51 9.76 -10.04 -7.75
N GLU A 52 8.63 -9.38 -7.55
CA GLU A 52 8.15 -9.06 -6.23
C GLU A 52 6.63 -9.17 -6.17
N LYS A 53 6.13 -9.86 -5.13
CA LYS A 53 4.71 -9.81 -4.80
C LYS A 53 4.38 -8.43 -4.25
N THR A 54 3.24 -7.87 -4.66
CA THR A 54 2.80 -6.57 -4.21
C THR A 54 1.36 -6.59 -3.74
N LYS A 55 1.03 -5.63 -2.88
CA LYS A 55 -0.34 -5.30 -2.51
C LYS A 55 -0.67 -3.95 -3.11
N GLN A 56 -1.72 -3.87 -3.92
CA GLN A 56 -2.22 -2.61 -4.45
C GLN A 56 -3.44 -2.20 -3.66
N VAL A 57 -3.42 -1.00 -3.10
CA VAL A 57 -4.51 -0.47 -2.27
C VAL A 57 -5.03 0.81 -2.89
N SER A 58 -6.35 0.86 -3.12
CA SER A 58 -7.01 2.05 -3.65
C SER A 58 -7.85 2.68 -2.55
N ILE A 59 -7.62 3.96 -2.28
CA ILE A 59 -8.26 4.71 -1.20
C ILE A 59 -8.82 6.02 -1.74
N GLU A 60 -10.13 6.21 -1.62
CA GLU A 60 -10.76 7.45 -1.99
C GLU A 60 -10.82 8.38 -0.79
N THR A 61 -10.08 9.48 -0.83
CA THR A 61 -9.97 10.41 0.32
C THR A 61 -9.46 11.78 -0.12
N GLU A 62 -9.84 12.82 0.64
CA GLU A 62 -9.24 14.15 0.57
C GLU A 62 -8.01 14.28 1.48
N ASP A 63 -7.81 13.32 2.38
CA ASP A 63 -6.77 13.40 3.42
C ASP A 63 -5.43 12.90 2.93
N ARG A 64 -4.68 13.76 2.25
CA ARG A 64 -3.34 13.44 1.75
C ARG A 64 -2.36 13.16 2.88
N GLN A 65 -2.52 13.82 4.03
CA GLN A 65 -1.63 13.58 5.17
C GLN A 65 -1.78 12.16 5.69
N ALA A 66 -3.02 11.66 5.80
CA ALA A 66 -3.25 10.27 6.19
C ALA A 66 -2.62 9.30 5.20
N ILE A 67 -2.67 9.58 3.89
CA ILE A 67 -1.99 8.77 2.88
C ILE A 67 -0.48 8.74 3.13
N ASN A 68 0.12 9.90 3.38
CA ASN A 68 1.56 9.98 3.68
C ASN A 68 1.91 9.22 4.96
N ASP A 69 1.05 9.28 5.98
CA ASP A 69 1.28 8.61 7.26
C ASP A 69 1.27 7.09 7.12
N VAL A 70 0.30 6.52 6.40
CA VAL A 70 0.23 5.06 6.22
C VAL A 70 1.40 4.55 5.38
N ILE A 71 1.86 5.33 4.40
CA ILE A 71 3.05 5.01 3.62
C ILE A 71 4.28 4.98 4.54
N GLN A 72 4.45 6.01 5.35
CA GLN A 72 5.62 6.11 6.24
C GLN A 72 5.65 4.99 7.26
N GLU A 73 4.49 4.62 7.82
CA GLU A 73 4.42 3.51 8.77
C GLU A 73 4.79 2.17 8.13
N TYR A 74 4.36 1.91 6.89
CA TYR A 74 4.75 0.71 6.17
C TYR A 74 6.28 0.65 5.95
N LYS A 75 6.85 1.78 5.52
CA LYS A 75 8.29 1.87 5.28
C LYS A 75 9.09 1.59 6.55
N GLU A 76 8.64 2.09 7.68
CA GLU A 76 9.30 1.89 8.97
C GLU A 76 9.12 0.47 9.50
N MET A 77 7.91 -0.09 9.39
CA MET A 77 7.62 -1.44 9.88
C MET A 77 8.38 -2.52 9.12
N PHE A 78 8.55 -2.34 7.82
CA PHE A 78 9.08 -3.39 6.95
C PHE A 78 10.37 -2.99 6.21
N ASP A 79 11.04 -1.97 6.68
CA ASP A 79 12.33 -1.51 6.13
C ASP A 79 12.26 -1.32 4.61
N GLN A 80 11.24 -0.59 4.14
CA GLN A 80 11.03 -0.31 2.73
C GLN A 80 11.60 1.06 2.35
N ASP A 81 12.24 1.14 1.20
CA ASP A 81 12.79 2.40 0.69
C ASP A 81 11.70 3.29 0.08
N ALA A 82 10.66 2.68 -0.49
CA ALA A 82 9.61 3.42 -1.16
C ALA A 82 8.30 2.65 -1.20
N VAL A 83 7.20 3.40 -1.34
CA VAL A 83 5.87 2.89 -1.69
C VAL A 83 5.41 3.67 -2.90
N GLY A 84 4.93 2.99 -3.93
CA GLY A 84 4.42 3.65 -5.13
C GLY A 84 3.10 4.36 -4.85
N LEU A 85 2.92 5.54 -5.42
CA LEU A 85 1.68 6.31 -5.30
C LEU A 85 1.36 7.01 -6.60
N TYR A 86 0.12 6.86 -7.08
CA TYR A 86 -0.44 7.75 -8.10
C TYR A 86 -1.89 8.07 -7.77
N ILE A 87 -2.40 9.15 -8.34
CA ILE A 87 -3.71 9.69 -7.99
C ILE A 87 -4.52 9.84 -9.28
N THR A 88 -5.77 9.36 -9.24
CA THR A 88 -6.72 9.49 -10.35
C THR A 88 -7.97 10.24 -9.89
N PRO A 89 -8.81 10.73 -10.84
CA PRO A 89 -10.12 11.26 -10.47
C PRO A 89 -10.96 10.25 -9.68
N SER A 90 -11.96 10.77 -8.97
CA SER A 90 -12.88 9.95 -8.17
C SER A 90 -13.54 8.84 -8.98
N MET A 91 -13.80 7.71 -8.31
CA MET A 91 -14.57 6.62 -8.87
C MET A 91 -16.02 7.06 -9.13
N GLU A 92 -16.57 6.69 -10.30
CA GLU A 92 -17.98 6.86 -10.59
C GLU A 92 -18.73 5.59 -10.24
N PHE A 93 -19.86 5.74 -9.56
CA PHE A 93 -20.76 4.64 -9.26
C PHE A 93 -21.98 4.78 -10.16
N ILE A 94 -22.08 3.93 -11.17
CA ILE A 94 -23.08 4.01 -12.23
C ILE A 94 -24.25 3.08 -11.95
#